data_015be8be7d8b4d89cd532cdf5b2d98b6
#
_entry.id   015be8be7d8b4d89cd532cdf5b2d98b6
#
_cell.length_a   1.000
_cell.length_b   1.000
_cell.length_c   1.000
_cell.angle_alpha   90.00
_cell.angle_beta   90.00
_cell.angle_gamma   90.00
#
_symmetry.space_group_name_H-M   'P 1'
#
loop_
_entity.id
_entity.type
_entity.pdbx_description
1 polymer ?
#
loop_
_entity_poly.entity_id
_entity_poly.type
_entity_poly.pdbx_seq_one_letter_code
_entity_poly.pdbx_strand_id
1 'polypeptide(L)'
;YELQFSDLKGNFRYESNSAIQGDSFSARLFDEPVTGSIDSNGNIDGGEIVIQLVGVVASNDLYKWADQPLLSRATGPLQYQSDLHVFYGNRSNEPIYVRAKSKLEGVELNLPRPMAKAAGEVIDLEYKQIFLDSGYRIELSLGEEVHGNLKIIDGALAGGRLHFGHEPVGAISFQHLQVSGELAHIVYEEWDQLTVELEKISQGSLEEELVQTLDAVE
;
A
#
# COMPACT_ATOMS: atom_id res chain seq x y z
N TYR A 1 -9.37 -4.91 6.24
CA TYR A 1 -8.50 -3.87 6.88
C TYR A 1 -9.40 -2.74 7.35
N GLU A 2 -9.35 -2.40 8.64
CA GLU A 2 -10.10 -1.29 9.21
C GLU A 2 -9.12 -0.16 9.54
N LEU A 3 -9.29 1.02 8.93
CA LEU A 3 -8.57 2.23 9.29
C LEU A 3 -9.42 3.04 10.26
N GLN A 4 -8.91 3.23 11.47
CA GLN A 4 -9.61 4.01 12.49
C GLN A 4 -8.95 5.37 12.63
N PHE A 5 -9.77 6.41 12.42
CA PHE A 5 -9.37 7.79 12.67
C PHE A 5 -9.89 8.22 14.03
N SER A 6 -9.04 8.84 14.83
CA SER A 6 -9.45 9.50 16.09
C SER A 6 -9.20 11.00 16.02
N ASP A 7 -9.79 11.74 16.96
CA ASP A 7 -9.63 13.21 17.08
C ASP A 7 -9.91 14.00 15.79
N LEU A 8 -10.85 13.54 14.97
CA LEU A 8 -11.19 14.19 13.71
C LEU A 8 -11.75 15.60 13.93
N LYS A 9 -11.09 16.60 13.34
CA LYS A 9 -11.46 18.01 13.38
C LYS A 9 -11.40 18.59 11.97
N GLY A 10 -12.49 19.20 11.52
CA GLY A 10 -12.55 19.80 10.19
C GLY A 10 -13.95 20.36 9.91
N ASN A 11 -14.06 21.06 8.81
CA ASN A 11 -15.33 21.54 8.28
C ASN A 11 -15.68 20.71 7.04
N PHE A 12 -16.81 20.02 7.11
CA PHE A 12 -17.31 19.19 6.02
C PHE A 12 -18.63 19.78 5.54
N ARG A 13 -18.76 19.92 4.23
CA ARG A 13 -19.98 20.36 3.57
C ARG A 13 -20.50 19.22 2.71
N TYR A 14 -21.78 18.93 2.86
CA TYR A 14 -22.49 18.02 1.96
C TYR A 14 -23.51 18.85 1.16
N GLU A 15 -23.45 18.73 -0.15
CA GLU A 15 -24.44 19.30 -1.05
C GLU A 15 -25.03 18.18 -1.90
N SER A 16 -26.35 18.13 -2.02
CA SER A 16 -27.06 17.05 -2.73
C SER A 16 -26.69 16.93 -4.22
N ASN A 17 -26.09 17.97 -4.78
CA ASN A 17 -25.69 18.01 -6.19
C ASN A 17 -24.18 17.82 -6.43
N SER A 18 -23.36 17.86 -5.40
CA SER A 18 -21.89 17.84 -5.54
C SER A 18 -21.15 16.94 -4.54
N ALA A 19 -21.89 16.03 -3.89
CA ALA A 19 -21.37 15.11 -2.89
C ALA A 19 -20.71 15.81 -1.67
N ILE A 20 -19.58 15.32 -1.17
CA ILE A 20 -18.95 15.82 0.06
C ILE A 20 -17.72 16.66 -0.26
N GLN A 21 -17.54 17.76 0.43
CA GLN A 21 -16.33 18.60 0.37
C GLN A 21 -15.83 18.91 1.78
N GLY A 22 -14.53 18.91 1.95
CA GLY A 22 -13.87 19.29 3.19
C GLY A 22 -12.50 19.89 2.88
N ASP A 23 -12.37 21.21 2.95
CA ASP A 23 -11.17 21.94 2.55
C ASP A 23 -9.91 21.48 3.28
N SER A 24 -10.05 21.20 4.56
CA SER A 24 -8.97 20.62 5.37
C SER A 24 -9.52 19.99 6.65
N PHE A 25 -8.93 18.91 7.06
CA PHE A 25 -9.19 18.30 8.36
C PHE A 25 -7.89 17.85 9.01
N SER A 26 -7.90 17.66 10.32
CA SER A 26 -6.86 16.98 11.07
C SER A 26 -7.46 15.82 11.85
N ALA A 27 -6.69 14.77 12.00
CA ALA A 27 -7.06 13.57 12.75
C ALA A 27 -5.81 12.90 13.31
N ARG A 28 -5.99 11.77 13.96
CA ARG A 28 -4.91 10.82 14.25
C ARG A 28 -5.20 9.52 13.52
N LEU A 29 -4.17 8.95 12.94
CA LEU A 29 -4.17 7.64 12.30
C LEU A 29 -2.94 6.88 12.83
N PHE A 30 -3.12 5.65 13.34
CA PHE A 30 -2.06 4.91 14.05
C PHE A 30 -1.45 5.72 15.23
N ASP A 31 -2.29 6.43 15.97
CA ASP A 31 -1.87 7.35 17.03
C ASP A 31 -0.94 8.51 16.60
N GLU A 32 -0.69 8.68 15.30
CA GLU A 32 0.10 9.76 14.74
C GLU A 32 -0.78 10.86 14.11
N PRO A 33 -0.35 12.12 14.15
CA PRO A 33 -1.08 13.20 13.52
C PRO A 33 -1.17 13.03 12.00
N VAL A 34 -2.35 13.22 11.45
CA VAL A 34 -2.60 13.24 10.00
C VAL A 34 -3.41 14.48 9.62
N THR A 35 -3.10 15.06 8.49
CA THR A 35 -3.90 16.12 7.88
C THR A 35 -4.42 15.67 6.53
N GLY A 36 -5.55 16.19 6.11
CA GLY A 36 -6.10 15.80 4.81
C GLY A 36 -7.17 16.77 4.31
N SER A 37 -7.66 16.49 3.12
CA SER A 37 -8.80 17.14 2.48
C SER A 37 -9.70 16.09 1.82
N ILE A 38 -10.94 16.48 1.55
CA ILE A 38 -11.91 15.69 0.78
C ILE A 38 -12.45 16.57 -0.32
N ASP A 39 -12.24 16.14 -1.55
CA ASP A 39 -12.77 16.78 -2.75
C ASP A 39 -13.68 15.81 -3.50
N SER A 40 -14.81 16.32 -4.00
CA SER A 40 -15.69 15.56 -4.88
C SER A 40 -15.76 16.20 -6.25
N ASN A 41 -15.70 15.38 -7.26
CA ASN A 41 -15.75 15.78 -8.66
C ASN A 41 -16.86 14.99 -9.35
N GLY A 42 -17.90 15.67 -9.77
CA GLY A 42 -19.06 15.01 -10.40
C GLY A 42 -20.39 15.72 -10.11
N ASN A 43 -21.47 14.99 -10.23
CA ASN A 43 -22.83 15.46 -10.00
C ASN A 43 -23.69 14.36 -9.35
N ILE A 44 -25.01 14.57 -9.23
CA ILE A 44 -25.94 13.59 -8.62
C ILE A 44 -25.95 12.23 -9.34
N ASP A 45 -25.63 12.19 -10.64
CA ASP A 45 -25.66 10.96 -11.42
C ASP A 45 -24.40 10.11 -11.19
N GLY A 46 -23.28 10.75 -10.78
CA GLY A 46 -22.05 10.06 -10.43
C GLY A 46 -20.81 10.93 -10.51
N GLY A 47 -19.75 10.44 -9.89
CA GLY A 47 -18.49 11.16 -9.80
C GLY A 47 -17.44 10.40 -9.03
N GLU A 48 -16.49 11.16 -8.54
CA GLU A 48 -15.33 10.71 -7.80
C GLU A 48 -15.17 11.51 -6.51
N ILE A 49 -14.86 10.84 -5.43
CA ILE A 49 -14.42 11.44 -4.18
C ILE A 49 -12.95 11.12 -4.02
N VAL A 50 -12.14 12.15 -3.80
CA VAL A 50 -10.71 12.04 -3.54
C VAL A 50 -10.45 12.46 -2.10
N ILE A 51 -9.91 11.55 -1.29
CA ILE A 51 -9.49 11.83 0.08
C ILE A 51 -7.97 11.87 0.09
N GLN A 52 -7.42 13.05 0.33
CA GLN A 52 -5.98 13.27 0.41
C GLN A 52 -5.55 13.22 1.87
N LEU A 53 -4.45 12.53 2.15
CA LEU A 53 -3.85 12.42 3.48
C LEU A 53 -2.35 12.71 3.41
N VAL A 54 -1.86 13.43 4.41
CA VAL A 54 -0.44 13.66 4.63
C VAL A 54 -0.14 13.38 6.10
N GLY A 55 0.80 12.50 6.34
CA GLY A 55 1.12 12.09 7.71
C GLY A 55 2.42 11.32 7.82
N VAL A 56 2.61 10.77 9.01
CA VAL A 56 3.69 9.86 9.35
C VAL A 56 3.09 8.61 9.97
N VAL A 57 3.67 7.45 9.71
CA VAL A 57 3.32 6.19 10.38
C VAL A 57 4.59 5.43 10.73
N ALA A 58 4.65 4.83 11.91
CA ALA A 58 5.74 3.90 12.21
C ALA A 58 5.62 2.66 11.32
N SER A 59 6.72 2.22 10.70
CA SER A 59 6.72 1.06 9.81
C SER A 59 6.12 -0.20 10.48
N ASN A 60 6.36 -0.36 11.78
CA ASN A 60 5.81 -1.49 12.55
C ASN A 60 4.28 -1.42 12.72
N ASP A 61 3.69 -0.23 12.83
CA ASP A 61 2.24 -0.11 12.95
C ASP A 61 1.56 -0.32 11.60
N LEU A 62 2.22 0.13 10.52
CA LEU A 62 1.80 -0.19 9.17
C LEU A 62 1.86 -1.70 8.89
N TYR A 63 2.92 -2.39 9.36
CA TYR A 63 3.04 -3.84 9.27
C TYR A 63 1.90 -4.56 9.99
N LYS A 64 1.62 -4.20 11.24
CA LYS A 64 0.55 -4.81 12.04
C LYS A 64 -0.84 -4.62 11.40
N TRP A 65 -1.07 -3.45 10.81
CA TRP A 65 -2.35 -3.15 10.16
C TRP A 65 -2.50 -3.87 8.82
N ALA A 66 -1.47 -3.83 7.97
CA ALA A 66 -1.54 -4.39 6.62
C ALA A 66 -1.33 -5.90 6.58
N ASP A 67 -0.77 -6.49 7.64
CA ASP A 67 -0.40 -7.91 7.74
C ASP A 67 0.36 -8.41 6.50
N GLN A 68 1.30 -7.58 6.03
CA GLN A 68 2.12 -7.89 4.86
C GLN A 68 3.53 -8.24 5.31
N PRO A 69 3.95 -9.51 5.21
CA PRO A 69 5.25 -9.96 5.76
C PRO A 69 6.45 -9.14 5.32
N LEU A 70 6.43 -8.61 4.08
CA LEU A 70 7.51 -7.78 3.55
C LEU A 70 7.69 -6.46 4.34
N LEU A 71 6.61 -5.91 4.91
CA LEU A 71 6.67 -4.70 5.73
C LEU A 71 7.39 -4.90 7.05
N SER A 72 7.53 -6.14 7.55
CA SER A 72 8.34 -6.45 8.73
C SER A 72 9.83 -6.10 8.54
N ARG A 73 10.26 -5.93 7.29
CA ARG A 73 11.63 -5.57 6.91
C ARG A 73 11.87 -4.06 6.85
N ALA A 74 10.83 -3.25 7.03
CA ALA A 74 10.93 -1.81 7.12
C ALA A 74 10.98 -1.36 8.57
N THR A 75 11.89 -0.46 8.91
CA THR A 75 12.00 0.16 10.23
C THR A 75 12.14 1.67 10.11
N GLY A 76 11.53 2.41 11.04
CA GLY A 76 11.58 3.86 11.07
C GLY A 76 10.24 4.55 10.75
N PRO A 77 10.21 5.89 10.80
CA PRO A 77 9.02 6.68 10.52
C PRO A 77 8.82 6.85 9.01
N LEU A 78 7.73 6.35 8.49
CA LEU A 78 7.33 6.51 7.10
C LEU A 78 6.50 7.79 6.93
N GLN A 79 7.08 8.83 6.36
CA GLN A 79 6.34 10.01 5.91
C GLN A 79 5.63 9.69 4.60
N TYR A 80 4.35 10.00 4.50
CA TYR A 80 3.58 9.68 3.30
C TYR A 80 2.63 10.80 2.87
N GLN A 81 2.35 10.82 1.59
CA GLN A 81 1.22 11.49 0.97
C GLN A 81 0.40 10.43 0.27
N SER A 82 -0.91 10.40 0.51
CA SER A 82 -1.78 9.41 -0.13
C SER A 82 -3.08 10.03 -0.60
N ASP A 83 -3.62 9.47 -1.68
CA ASP A 83 -4.90 9.81 -2.28
C ASP A 83 -5.73 8.53 -2.38
N LEU A 84 -6.90 8.51 -1.71
CA LEU A 84 -7.91 7.46 -1.89
C LEU A 84 -8.98 7.96 -2.86
N HIS A 85 -9.20 7.21 -3.93
CA HIS A 85 -10.16 7.50 -4.98
C HIS A 85 -11.35 6.56 -4.89
N VAL A 86 -12.53 7.11 -4.65
CA VAL A 86 -13.80 6.37 -4.53
C VAL A 86 -14.78 6.89 -5.57
N PHE A 87 -15.37 6.00 -6.36
CA PHE A 87 -16.31 6.33 -7.40
C PHE A 87 -17.74 6.04 -6.96
N TYR A 88 -18.69 6.88 -7.38
CA TYR A 88 -20.11 6.73 -7.01
C TYR A 88 -21.05 6.95 -8.19
N GLY A 89 -22.32 6.56 -8.02
CA GLY A 89 -23.35 6.71 -9.06
C GLY A 89 -23.03 5.89 -10.31
N ASN A 90 -23.13 6.50 -11.48
CA ASN A 90 -22.86 5.82 -12.77
C ASN A 90 -21.41 5.41 -12.97
N ARG A 91 -20.48 5.86 -12.11
CA ARG A 91 -19.06 5.45 -12.07
C ARG A 91 -18.76 4.42 -10.98
N SER A 92 -19.74 3.94 -10.22
CA SER A 92 -19.54 2.97 -9.12
C SER A 92 -18.92 1.63 -9.56
N ASN A 93 -18.90 1.32 -10.85
CA ASN A 93 -18.20 0.16 -11.40
C ASN A 93 -16.69 0.37 -11.61
N GLU A 94 -16.21 1.62 -11.48
CA GLU A 94 -14.78 1.88 -11.52
C GLU A 94 -14.13 1.40 -10.23
N PRO A 95 -12.96 0.75 -10.31
CA PRO A 95 -12.32 0.21 -9.12
C PRO A 95 -11.82 1.33 -8.20
N ILE A 96 -12.12 1.21 -6.92
CA ILE A 96 -11.50 2.04 -5.88
C ILE A 96 -10.00 1.81 -5.90
N TYR A 97 -9.23 2.86 -5.73
CA TYR A 97 -7.78 2.72 -5.58
C TYR A 97 -7.21 3.74 -4.59
N VAL A 98 -6.08 3.38 -4.01
CA VAL A 98 -5.24 4.27 -3.21
C VAL A 98 -3.89 4.45 -3.92
N ARG A 99 -3.38 5.68 -3.92
CA ARG A 99 -1.99 5.99 -4.24
C ARG A 99 -1.28 6.48 -3.00
N ALA A 100 -0.02 6.14 -2.85
CA ALA A 100 0.82 6.67 -1.80
C ALA A 100 2.21 6.98 -2.35
N LYS A 101 2.81 8.05 -1.85
CA LYS A 101 4.18 8.48 -2.18
C LYS A 101 4.94 8.75 -0.91
N SER A 102 6.21 8.39 -0.94
CA SER A 102 7.15 8.66 0.16
C SER A 102 8.55 8.86 -0.42
N LYS A 103 9.39 9.59 0.28
CA LYS A 103 10.84 9.66 0.01
C LYS A 103 11.62 8.62 0.82
N LEU A 104 10.95 7.83 1.63
CA LEU A 104 11.54 6.85 2.55
C LEU A 104 12.67 7.43 3.41
N GLU A 105 12.70 8.74 3.62
CA GLU A 105 13.68 9.39 4.50
C GLU A 105 13.49 8.93 5.94
N GLY A 106 14.57 8.47 6.59
CA GLY A 106 14.52 7.89 7.92
C GLY A 106 14.03 6.44 8.00
N VAL A 107 13.59 5.87 6.89
CA VAL A 107 13.19 4.45 6.82
C VAL A 107 14.39 3.60 6.38
N GLU A 108 14.65 2.52 7.09
CA GLU A 108 15.57 1.46 6.67
C GLU A 108 14.77 0.30 6.07
N LEU A 109 15.23 -0.21 4.93
CA LEU A 109 14.70 -1.43 4.32
C LEU A 109 15.76 -2.53 4.42
N ASN A 110 15.53 -3.50 5.30
CA ASN A 110 16.39 -4.66 5.49
C ASN A 110 16.00 -5.77 4.50
N LEU A 111 16.26 -5.51 3.24
CA LEU A 111 15.99 -6.37 2.10
C LEU A 111 17.28 -6.67 1.34
N PRO A 112 17.33 -7.76 0.55
CA PRO A 112 18.44 -7.98 -0.39
C PRO A 112 18.54 -6.85 -1.43
N ARG A 113 19.75 -6.59 -1.91
CA ARG A 113 19.94 -5.64 -3.01
C ARG A 113 19.22 -6.12 -4.28
N PRO A 114 18.63 -5.20 -5.08
CA PRO A 114 18.72 -3.73 -5.02
C PRO A 114 17.67 -3.06 -4.12
N MET A 115 16.87 -3.81 -3.37
CA MET A 115 15.78 -3.26 -2.54
C MET A 115 16.26 -2.80 -1.16
N ALA A 116 17.50 -3.12 -0.77
CA ALA A 116 18.10 -2.66 0.49
C ALA A 116 18.26 -1.14 0.51
N LYS A 117 17.98 -0.52 1.67
CA LYS A 117 18.10 0.92 1.86
C LYS A 117 18.47 1.23 3.30
N ALA A 118 19.53 2.00 3.51
CA ALA A 118 19.86 2.52 4.84
C ALA A 118 18.94 3.69 5.24
N ALA A 119 18.72 3.89 6.55
CA ALA A 119 17.86 4.97 7.05
C ALA A 119 18.29 6.38 6.58
N GLY A 120 19.59 6.62 6.39
CA GLY A 120 20.14 7.91 5.93
C GLY A 120 20.02 8.16 4.42
N GLU A 121 19.59 7.18 3.65
CA GLU A 121 19.38 7.31 2.21
C GLU A 121 17.97 7.85 1.93
N VAL A 122 17.81 8.52 0.79
CA VAL A 122 16.51 8.99 0.29
C VAL A 122 16.21 8.29 -1.01
N ILE A 123 15.10 7.55 -1.06
CA ILE A 123 14.64 6.85 -2.26
C ILE A 123 13.15 7.13 -2.41
N ASP A 124 12.73 7.55 -3.59
CA ASP A 124 11.32 7.79 -3.88
C ASP A 124 10.58 6.44 -3.96
N LEU A 125 9.50 6.32 -3.19
CA LEU A 125 8.53 5.24 -3.26
C LEU A 125 7.25 5.77 -3.89
N GLU A 126 6.80 5.14 -4.96
CA GLU A 126 5.44 5.29 -5.47
C GLU A 126 4.70 3.96 -5.35
N TYR A 127 3.52 4.02 -4.79
CA TYR A 127 2.66 2.86 -4.56
C TYR A 127 1.25 3.16 -5.02
N LYS A 128 0.62 2.22 -5.70
CA LYS A 128 -0.80 2.28 -6.04
C LYS A 128 -1.42 0.89 -5.84
N GLN A 129 -2.50 0.84 -5.08
CA GLN A 129 -3.31 -0.36 -4.88
C GLN A 129 -4.69 -0.14 -5.48
N ILE A 130 -5.10 -1.03 -6.37
CA ILE A 130 -6.38 -1.03 -7.03
C ILE A 130 -7.18 -2.20 -6.48
N PHE A 131 -8.31 -1.91 -5.83
CA PHE A 131 -9.18 -2.93 -5.25
C PHE A 131 -10.02 -3.60 -6.34
N LEU A 132 -10.10 -4.93 -6.29
CA LEU A 132 -10.84 -5.78 -7.21
C LEU A 132 -11.88 -6.57 -6.41
N ASP A 133 -12.84 -7.20 -7.06
CA ASP A 133 -13.89 -8.00 -6.40
C ASP A 133 -13.34 -9.14 -5.54
N SER A 134 -12.21 -9.73 -5.93
CA SER A 134 -11.59 -10.88 -5.25
C SER A 134 -10.14 -10.67 -4.89
N GLY A 135 -9.74 -9.43 -4.59
CA GLY A 135 -8.36 -9.14 -4.24
C GLY A 135 -7.92 -7.73 -4.63
N TYR A 136 -6.67 -7.58 -5.06
CA TYR A 136 -6.16 -6.27 -5.45
C TYR A 136 -4.98 -6.38 -6.41
N ARG A 137 -4.69 -5.28 -7.09
CA ARG A 137 -3.48 -5.12 -7.90
C ARG A 137 -2.61 -4.02 -7.29
N ILE A 138 -1.32 -4.28 -7.23
CA ILE A 138 -0.31 -3.33 -6.77
C ILE A 138 0.52 -2.87 -7.96
N GLU A 139 0.71 -1.57 -8.07
CA GLU A 139 1.72 -0.93 -8.91
C GLU A 139 2.71 -0.25 -7.95
N LEU A 140 3.99 -0.55 -8.08
CA LEU A 140 5.05 -0.11 -7.15
C LEU A 140 6.27 0.34 -7.94
N SER A 141 6.87 1.46 -7.55
CA SER A 141 8.25 1.80 -7.92
C SER A 141 9.05 2.23 -6.71
N LEU A 142 10.30 1.74 -6.64
CA LEU A 142 11.26 2.11 -5.61
C LEU A 142 12.50 2.69 -6.32
N GLY A 143 12.60 4.01 -6.27
CA GLY A 143 13.54 4.75 -7.11
C GLY A 143 13.31 4.49 -8.60
N GLU A 144 14.41 4.47 -9.35
CA GLU A 144 14.41 4.16 -10.80
C GLU A 144 14.78 2.68 -11.07
N GLU A 145 15.05 1.91 -10.02
CA GLU A 145 15.65 0.58 -10.15
C GLU A 145 14.69 -0.58 -9.93
N VAL A 146 13.54 -0.37 -9.26
CA VAL A 146 12.61 -1.47 -8.96
C VAL A 146 11.19 -1.06 -9.35
N HIS A 147 10.58 -1.87 -10.21
CA HIS A 147 9.20 -1.69 -10.66
C HIS A 147 8.41 -2.97 -10.49
N GLY A 148 7.32 -2.88 -9.73
CA GLY A 148 6.41 -3.99 -9.46
C GLY A 148 5.02 -3.74 -10.04
N ASN A 149 4.42 -4.75 -10.63
CA ASN A 149 3.01 -4.76 -10.97
C ASN A 149 2.47 -6.16 -10.69
N LEU A 150 1.82 -6.31 -9.54
CA LEU A 150 1.47 -7.60 -8.96
C LEU A 150 -0.05 -7.69 -8.79
N LYS A 151 -0.60 -8.88 -8.95
CA LYS A 151 -2.00 -9.18 -8.70
C LYS A 151 -2.11 -10.21 -7.58
N ILE A 152 -2.87 -9.88 -6.56
CA ILE A 152 -3.16 -10.73 -5.41
C ILE A 152 -4.64 -11.10 -5.45
N ILE A 153 -4.94 -12.39 -5.34
CA ILE A 153 -6.29 -12.94 -5.28
C ILE A 153 -6.37 -13.84 -4.06
N ASP A 154 -7.39 -13.66 -3.24
CA ASP A 154 -7.62 -14.45 -2.02
C ASP A 154 -6.35 -14.54 -1.11
N GLY A 155 -5.63 -13.41 -1.00
CA GLY A 155 -4.40 -13.32 -0.22
C GLY A 155 -3.14 -13.91 -0.86
N ALA A 156 -3.26 -14.59 -2.01
CA ALA A 156 -2.13 -15.21 -2.70
C ALA A 156 -1.69 -14.42 -3.94
N LEU A 157 -0.39 -14.44 -4.25
CA LEU A 157 0.15 -13.87 -5.47
C LEU A 157 -0.33 -14.68 -6.69
N ALA A 158 -1.25 -14.10 -7.45
CA ALA A 158 -1.76 -14.70 -8.67
C ALA A 158 -0.80 -14.55 -9.88
N GLY A 159 -0.02 -13.46 -9.89
CA GLY A 159 0.95 -13.20 -10.95
C GLY A 159 1.29 -11.73 -11.08
N GLY A 160 2.06 -11.40 -12.13
CA GLY A 160 2.48 -10.03 -12.40
C GLY A 160 3.90 -9.93 -12.87
N ARG A 161 4.49 -8.74 -12.72
CA ARG A 161 5.89 -8.49 -13.10
C ARG A 161 6.62 -7.75 -11.98
N LEU A 162 7.82 -8.23 -11.67
CA LEU A 162 8.84 -7.51 -10.92
C LEU A 162 10.00 -7.25 -11.88
N HIS A 163 10.37 -6.00 -12.05
CA HIS A 163 11.43 -5.58 -12.98
C HIS A 163 12.49 -4.79 -12.25
N PHE A 164 13.75 -5.07 -12.57
CA PHE A 164 14.93 -4.39 -12.06
C PHE A 164 15.61 -3.60 -13.17
N GLY A 165 15.86 -2.32 -12.95
CA GLY A 165 16.37 -1.37 -13.93
C GLY A 165 15.30 -0.38 -14.39
N HIS A 166 15.50 0.30 -15.50
CA HIS A 166 14.56 1.30 -16.00
C HIS A 166 13.18 0.69 -16.28
N GLU A 167 12.14 1.48 -16.07
CA GLU A 167 10.75 1.05 -16.20
C GLU A 167 10.50 0.30 -17.52
N PRO A 168 9.99 -0.96 -17.43
CA PRO A 168 9.83 -1.79 -18.61
C PRO A 168 8.63 -1.37 -19.44
N VAL A 169 8.80 -1.34 -20.76
CA VAL A 169 7.72 -1.09 -21.72
C VAL A 169 7.05 -2.42 -22.09
N GLY A 170 5.71 -2.44 -22.15
CA GLY A 170 4.94 -3.56 -22.69
C GLY A 170 3.84 -4.08 -21.75
N ALA A 171 3.01 -4.97 -22.30
CA ALA A 171 1.90 -5.57 -21.60
C ALA A 171 2.36 -6.49 -20.46
N ILE A 172 1.55 -6.52 -19.38
CA ILE A 172 1.80 -7.35 -18.20
C ILE A 172 0.84 -8.53 -18.23
N SER A 173 1.38 -9.73 -18.04
CA SER A 173 0.59 -10.94 -17.81
C SER A 173 0.43 -11.17 -16.31
N PHE A 174 -0.79 -11.46 -15.87
CA PHE A 174 -1.09 -11.81 -14.48
C PHE A 174 -1.36 -13.30 -14.26
N GLN A 175 -0.92 -14.15 -15.19
CA GLN A 175 -1.08 -15.60 -15.08
C GLN A 175 0.07 -16.27 -14.29
N HIS A 176 1.21 -15.59 -14.17
CA HIS A 176 2.38 -16.05 -13.43
C HIS A 176 3.24 -14.82 -13.05
N LEU A 177 4.11 -14.97 -12.08
CA LEU A 177 5.10 -13.94 -11.75
C LEU A 177 6.24 -13.98 -12.79
N GLN A 178 6.47 -12.86 -13.45
CA GLN A 178 7.61 -12.62 -14.31
C GLN A 178 8.62 -11.74 -13.56
N VAL A 179 9.84 -12.21 -13.43
CA VAL A 179 10.98 -11.41 -12.94
C VAL A 179 11.89 -11.12 -14.13
N SER A 180 12.26 -9.85 -14.31
CA SER A 180 13.03 -9.40 -15.45
C SER A 180 13.92 -8.20 -15.10
N GLY A 181 14.82 -7.82 -15.99
CA GLY A 181 15.69 -6.66 -15.85
C GLY A 181 17.17 -7.02 -15.77
N GLU A 182 17.97 -6.04 -15.35
CA GLU A 182 19.42 -6.18 -15.20
C GLU A 182 19.81 -5.89 -13.76
N LEU A 183 20.54 -6.80 -13.13
CA LEU A 183 21.11 -6.64 -11.79
C LEU A 183 22.63 -6.74 -11.90
N ALA A 184 23.32 -5.71 -11.42
CA ALA A 184 24.79 -5.74 -11.39
C ALA A 184 25.32 -6.85 -10.47
N HIS A 185 24.57 -7.22 -9.45
CA HIS A 185 24.94 -8.24 -8.49
C HIS A 185 23.67 -8.79 -7.81
N ILE A 186 23.62 -10.10 -7.63
CA ILE A 186 22.61 -10.81 -6.84
C ILE A 186 23.30 -11.81 -5.91
N VAL A 187 22.95 -11.80 -4.66
CA VAL A 187 23.39 -12.79 -3.66
C VAL A 187 22.21 -13.72 -3.42
N TYR A 188 22.26 -14.91 -4.02
CA TYR A 188 21.17 -15.89 -3.97
C TYR A 188 20.81 -16.25 -2.53
N GLU A 189 21.78 -16.42 -1.67
CA GLU A 189 21.60 -16.79 -0.26
C GLU A 189 20.77 -15.78 0.53
N GLU A 190 20.90 -14.47 0.23
CA GLU A 190 20.10 -13.42 0.87
C GLU A 190 18.63 -13.50 0.47
N TRP A 191 18.37 -13.76 -0.81
CA TRP A 191 17.01 -13.93 -1.34
C TRP A 191 16.35 -15.22 -0.84
N ASP A 192 17.10 -16.32 -0.78
CA ASP A 192 16.62 -17.60 -0.26
C ASP A 192 16.25 -17.47 1.23
N GLN A 193 17.11 -16.85 2.03
CA GLN A 193 16.84 -16.56 3.44
C GLN A 193 15.59 -15.68 3.62
N LEU A 194 15.45 -14.62 2.83
CA LEU A 194 14.26 -13.76 2.86
C LEU A 194 12.99 -14.56 2.57
N THR A 195 13.00 -15.41 1.56
CA THR A 195 11.85 -16.24 1.18
C THR A 195 11.45 -17.16 2.33
N VAL A 196 12.39 -17.87 2.92
CA VAL A 196 12.15 -18.77 4.07
C VAL A 196 11.59 -18.02 5.28
N GLU A 197 12.08 -16.82 5.55
CA GLU A 197 11.60 -16.03 6.68
C GLU A 197 10.20 -15.46 6.44
N LEU A 198 9.90 -14.98 5.23
CA LEU A 198 8.57 -14.51 4.88
C LEU A 198 7.52 -15.64 4.92
N GLU A 199 7.88 -16.85 4.50
CA GLU A 199 7.02 -18.02 4.62
C GLU A 199 6.71 -18.36 6.08
N LYS A 200 7.70 -18.29 6.97
CA LYS A 200 7.49 -18.53 8.43
C LYS A 200 6.56 -17.49 9.05
N ILE A 201 6.71 -16.21 8.70
CA ILE A 201 5.85 -15.15 9.20
C ILE A 201 4.41 -15.39 8.72
N SER A 202 4.21 -15.69 7.44
CA SER A 202 2.89 -15.99 6.89
C SER A 202 2.22 -17.21 7.52
N GLN A 203 2.98 -18.25 7.86
CA GLN A 203 2.47 -19.44 8.55
C GLN A 203 2.13 -19.13 10.00
N GLY A 204 2.95 -18.36 10.72
CA GLY A 204 2.69 -17.94 12.08
C GLY A 204 1.44 -17.10 12.22
N SER A 205 1.20 -16.15 11.30
CA SER A 205 -0.03 -15.34 11.26
C SER A 205 -1.28 -16.19 11.05
N LEU A 206 -1.21 -17.23 10.23
CA LEU A 206 -2.33 -18.18 10.04
C LEU A 206 -2.63 -19.02 11.28
N GLU A 207 -1.61 -19.44 12.02
CA GLU A 207 -1.79 -20.19 13.28
C GLU A 207 -2.43 -19.32 14.37
N GLU A 208 -2.00 -18.06 14.51
CA GLU A 208 -2.60 -17.12 15.46
C GLU A 208 -4.06 -16.80 15.14
N GLU A 209 -4.41 -16.62 13.86
CA GLU A 209 -5.79 -16.38 13.42
C GLU A 209 -6.69 -17.61 13.70
N LEU A 210 -6.18 -18.83 13.48
CA LEU A 210 -6.90 -20.06 13.80
C LEU A 210 -7.15 -20.21 15.31
N VAL A 211 -6.17 -19.90 16.15
CA VAL A 211 -6.32 -19.95 17.61
C VAL A 211 -7.36 -18.93 18.08
N GLN A 212 -7.29 -17.69 17.61
CA GLN A 212 -8.28 -16.66 17.96
C GLN A 212 -9.70 -17.02 17.51
N THR A 213 -9.83 -17.67 16.36
CA THR A 213 -11.15 -18.13 15.86
C THR A 213 -11.71 -19.28 16.69
N LEU A 214 -10.87 -20.17 17.20
CA LEU A 214 -11.29 -21.27 18.06
C LEU A 214 -11.67 -20.79 19.46
N ASP A 215 -10.94 -19.84 20.03
CA ASP A 215 -11.25 -19.24 21.34
C ASP A 215 -12.53 -18.38 21.33
N ALA A 216 -12.94 -17.88 20.15
CA ALA A 216 -14.19 -17.11 19.99
C ALA A 216 -15.45 -17.98 19.86
N VAL A 217 -15.32 -19.30 19.77
CA VAL A 217 -16.42 -20.27 19.59
C VAL A 217 -16.74 -21.03 20.90
N GLU A 218 -15.94 -20.87 21.96
CA GLU A 218 -16.22 -21.33 23.31
C GLU A 218 -16.95 -20.25 24.14
#